data_69aab5c6cd6b62d007fa70e0e7354ca1
#
_entry.id   69aab5c6cd6b62d007fa70e0e7354ca1
#
_cell.length_a   1.000
_cell.length_b   1.000
_cell.length_c   1.000
_cell.angle_alpha   90.00
_cell.angle_beta   90.00
_cell.angle_gamma   90.00
#
_symmetry.space_group_name_H-M   'P 1'
#
loop_
_entity.id
_entity.type
_entity.pdbx_description
1 polymer ?
#
loop_
_entity_poly.entity_id
_entity_poly.type
_entity_poly.pdbx_seq_one_letter_code
_entity_poly.pdbx_strand_id
1 'polypeptide(L)'
;GAESGSGVTPGTDARGERRVPTYCYQCVAGPDLLTVRVQDGVATEVEPNFCAAKLHPGGGKVCVKAYGLVQKTYNPNRVLAPMKRTNPKKGRHEDPGFVPISWDEAFDIIGAKMQEIRARGLLNEHGYPRAAASFGGGGIPTYYMGTFPAFLAAWGPVDFSFGSGQGVSCTHSEHLYGELWHRAFTVCPDTPSCNYVLSFGANIEASGGVVGAWRHGVARERGMKRIQFEPHLSVTGAASAEWVPIRPKTDAAFLFSLIHVLLHEMPREKLDVPFLKQHTGSPYLIGPNGFYLRDPATRKPLLWDLKRNAAVPFDTPDTDPALDGAFTLDALEVGADEQTWTHAGLTAETAFGKLVARVKPYTPEWAEKTCDVREGTVRRIAAEYVEHAQVGATVEIDGETLPYRPVAIQFGRTVNNGWGAYECCW
;
A
#
# COMPACT_ATOMS: atom_id res chain seq x y z
N GLY A 1 -16.36 -25.61 -28.21
CA GLY A 1 -15.99 -26.87 -27.58
C GLY A 1 -14.87 -26.58 -26.61
N ALA A 2 -15.17 -26.52 -25.28
CA ALA A 2 -14.15 -26.42 -24.26
C ALA A 2 -13.44 -27.77 -24.14
N GLU A 3 -12.18 -27.83 -24.53
CA GLU A 3 -11.32 -28.94 -24.16
C GLU A 3 -11.11 -28.88 -22.63
N SER A 4 -11.61 -29.92 -21.97
CA SER A 4 -11.40 -30.15 -20.54
C SER A 4 -9.89 -30.31 -20.28
N GLY A 5 -9.27 -29.31 -19.67
CA GLY A 5 -7.91 -29.40 -19.17
C GLY A 5 -7.85 -30.57 -18.19
N SER A 6 -7.07 -31.60 -18.53
CA SER A 6 -6.77 -32.73 -17.68
C SER A 6 -6.12 -32.21 -16.40
N GLY A 7 -6.88 -32.13 -15.32
CA GLY A 7 -6.34 -31.95 -13.99
C GLY A 7 -5.32 -33.06 -13.76
N VAL A 8 -4.08 -32.68 -13.40
CA VAL A 8 -3.07 -33.67 -12.99
C VAL A 8 -3.61 -34.36 -11.76
N THR A 9 -4.23 -35.52 -11.94
CA THR A 9 -4.52 -36.46 -10.85
C THR A 9 -3.17 -36.85 -10.27
N PRO A 10 -2.99 -36.90 -8.93
CA PRO A 10 -1.75 -37.31 -8.32
C PRO A 10 -1.48 -38.79 -8.68
N GLY A 11 -0.84 -39.03 -9.81
CA GLY A 11 -0.39 -40.35 -10.20
C GLY A 11 0.96 -40.63 -9.56
N THR A 12 1.13 -41.76 -8.92
CA THR A 12 2.44 -42.26 -8.50
C THR A 12 3.09 -42.91 -9.70
N ASP A 13 4.31 -42.49 -10.06
CA ASP A 13 5.06 -43.17 -11.13
C ASP A 13 5.62 -44.54 -10.64
N ALA A 14 6.24 -45.27 -11.57
CA ALA A 14 6.81 -46.59 -11.27
C ALA A 14 7.94 -46.57 -10.21
N ARG A 15 8.39 -45.37 -9.78
CA ARG A 15 9.42 -45.18 -8.75
C ARG A 15 8.87 -44.71 -7.42
N GLY A 16 7.55 -44.73 -7.21
CA GLY A 16 6.92 -44.22 -5.97
C GLY A 16 6.87 -42.69 -5.88
N GLU A 17 7.24 -42.00 -6.95
CA GLU A 17 7.20 -40.54 -7.00
C GLU A 17 5.80 -40.02 -7.39
N ARG A 18 5.35 -38.98 -6.74
CA ARG A 18 4.14 -38.26 -7.11
C ARG A 18 4.36 -36.75 -7.04
N ARG A 19 3.64 -36.02 -7.89
CA ARG A 19 3.60 -34.56 -7.90
C ARG A 19 2.31 -34.09 -7.28
N VAL A 20 2.43 -33.26 -6.24
CA VAL A 20 1.29 -32.74 -5.48
C VAL A 20 1.16 -31.25 -5.72
N PRO A 21 0.07 -30.79 -6.37
CA PRO A 21 -0.20 -29.36 -6.50
C PRO A 21 -0.42 -28.73 -5.13
N THR A 22 0.17 -27.56 -4.90
CA THR A 22 0.02 -26.78 -3.69
C THR A 22 0.30 -25.31 -3.99
N TYR A 23 0.48 -24.51 -2.94
CA TYR A 23 0.78 -23.08 -3.08
C TYR A 23 1.80 -22.65 -2.02
N CYS A 24 2.54 -21.59 -2.34
CA CYS A 24 3.40 -20.89 -1.40
C CYS A 24 2.70 -19.66 -0.85
N TYR A 25 2.67 -19.55 0.47
CA TYR A 25 2.11 -18.39 1.17
C TYR A 25 3.08 -17.87 2.24
N GLN A 26 4.37 -17.75 1.90
CA GLN A 26 5.39 -17.24 2.82
C GLN A 26 5.38 -15.72 2.96
N CYS A 27 4.75 -15.02 2.04
CA CYS A 27 4.67 -13.56 2.05
C CYS A 27 3.37 -13.07 1.42
N VAL A 28 3.07 -11.79 1.59
CA VAL A 28 1.86 -11.14 1.06
C VAL A 28 1.83 -11.08 -0.48
N ALA A 29 2.99 -11.23 -1.14
CA ALA A 29 3.07 -11.26 -2.60
C ALA A 29 2.64 -12.60 -3.24
N GLY A 30 2.35 -13.63 -2.42
CA GLY A 30 1.74 -14.89 -2.85
C GLY A 30 0.21 -14.80 -2.95
N PRO A 31 -0.45 -15.95 -3.17
CA PRO A 31 0.13 -17.29 -3.27
C PRO A 31 0.71 -17.60 -4.65
N ASP A 32 1.94 -18.08 -4.73
CA ASP A 32 2.47 -18.71 -5.94
C ASP A 32 1.94 -20.16 -6.01
N LEU A 33 1.37 -20.54 -7.15
CA LEU A 33 0.94 -21.91 -7.39
C LEU A 33 2.12 -22.78 -7.78
N LEU A 34 2.35 -23.85 -7.04
CA LEU A 34 3.52 -24.70 -7.22
C LEU A 34 3.15 -26.20 -7.13
N THR A 35 4.09 -27.01 -7.49
CA THR A 35 4.01 -28.47 -7.36
C THR A 35 5.14 -28.95 -6.46
N VAL A 36 4.84 -29.85 -5.57
CA VAL A 36 5.85 -30.53 -4.73
C VAL A 36 6.04 -31.93 -5.22
N ARG A 37 7.29 -32.30 -5.49
CA ARG A 37 7.69 -33.66 -5.71
C ARG A 37 7.78 -34.38 -4.38
N VAL A 38 7.08 -35.51 -4.27
CA VAL A 38 7.06 -36.35 -3.07
C VAL A 38 7.54 -37.76 -3.44
N GLN A 39 8.57 -38.24 -2.77
CA GLN A 39 9.10 -39.58 -2.94
C GLN A 39 9.07 -40.30 -1.59
N ASP A 40 8.48 -41.49 -1.55
CA ASP A 40 8.35 -42.29 -0.32
C ASP A 40 7.77 -41.50 0.87
N GLY A 41 6.82 -40.60 0.61
CA GLY A 41 6.20 -39.77 1.63
C GLY A 41 6.99 -38.51 2.02
N VAL A 42 8.18 -38.29 1.46
CA VAL A 42 9.06 -37.15 1.73
C VAL A 42 8.99 -36.13 0.60
N ALA A 43 8.76 -34.86 0.92
CA ALA A 43 8.86 -33.78 -0.05
C ALA A 43 10.34 -33.55 -0.39
N THR A 44 10.69 -33.67 -1.66
CA THR A 44 12.09 -33.60 -2.13
C THR A 44 12.40 -32.33 -2.89
N GLU A 45 11.42 -31.76 -3.61
CA GLU A 45 11.63 -30.60 -4.47
C GLU A 45 10.35 -29.79 -4.65
N VAL A 46 10.51 -28.48 -4.87
CA VAL A 46 9.44 -27.57 -5.30
C VAL A 46 9.65 -27.26 -6.78
N GLU A 47 8.60 -27.40 -7.56
CA GLU A 47 8.60 -27.13 -9.01
C GLU A 47 7.56 -26.05 -9.34
N PRO A 48 7.76 -25.25 -10.45
CA PRO A 48 6.73 -24.42 -11.03
C PRO A 48 5.51 -25.24 -11.43
N ASN A 49 4.32 -24.65 -11.30
CA ASN A 49 3.08 -25.28 -11.75
C ASN A 49 2.58 -24.63 -13.04
N PHE A 50 3.19 -24.96 -14.17
CA PHE A 50 2.79 -24.40 -15.47
C PHE A 50 1.41 -24.86 -15.93
N CYS A 51 0.84 -25.92 -15.36
CA CYS A 51 -0.56 -26.29 -15.62
C CYS A 51 -1.53 -25.22 -15.10
N ALA A 52 -1.13 -24.44 -14.09
CA ALA A 52 -1.90 -23.32 -13.55
C ALA A 52 -1.61 -21.99 -14.27
N ALA A 53 -0.87 -21.98 -15.36
CA ALA A 53 -0.42 -20.73 -16.02
C ALA A 53 -1.58 -19.82 -16.47
N LYS A 54 -2.72 -20.40 -16.83
CA LYS A 54 -3.93 -19.65 -17.22
C LYS A 54 -4.80 -19.20 -16.04
N LEU A 55 -4.54 -19.71 -14.84
CA LEU A 55 -5.36 -19.49 -13.67
C LEU A 55 -4.76 -18.44 -12.72
N HIS A 56 -3.47 -18.19 -12.82
CA HIS A 56 -2.76 -17.32 -11.89
C HIS A 56 -1.92 -16.27 -12.61
N PRO A 57 -1.95 -14.99 -12.18
CA PRO A 57 -1.20 -13.90 -12.83
C PRO A 57 0.31 -14.12 -12.95
N GLY A 58 0.89 -14.97 -12.10
CA GLY A 58 2.29 -15.37 -12.18
C GLY A 58 2.62 -16.37 -13.29
N GLY A 59 1.61 -16.83 -14.06
CA GLY A 59 1.80 -17.77 -15.18
C GLY A 59 2.40 -19.11 -14.73
N GLY A 60 2.09 -19.58 -13.52
CA GLY A 60 2.63 -20.80 -12.94
C GLY A 60 4.11 -20.76 -12.51
N LYS A 61 4.74 -19.60 -12.61
CA LYS A 61 6.13 -19.38 -12.16
C LYS A 61 6.21 -19.33 -10.63
N VAL A 62 7.40 -19.58 -10.10
CA VAL A 62 7.66 -19.65 -8.66
C VAL A 62 8.81 -18.72 -8.29
N CYS A 63 8.64 -18.00 -7.19
CA CYS A 63 9.68 -17.18 -6.60
C CYS A 63 10.87 -18.04 -6.15
N VAL A 64 12.09 -17.56 -6.34
CA VAL A 64 13.32 -18.28 -5.93
C VAL A 64 13.32 -18.72 -4.45
N LYS A 65 12.68 -17.95 -3.58
CA LYS A 65 12.59 -18.29 -2.15
C LYS A 65 11.71 -19.51 -1.87
N ALA A 66 10.74 -19.81 -2.74
CA ALA A 66 9.87 -20.98 -2.57
C ALA A 66 10.62 -22.30 -2.77
N TYR A 67 11.69 -22.33 -3.57
CA TYR A 67 12.54 -23.51 -3.71
C TYR A 67 13.20 -23.92 -2.38
N GLY A 68 13.40 -22.96 -1.45
CA GLY A 68 13.88 -23.23 -0.09
C GLY A 68 12.86 -23.84 0.88
N LEU A 69 11.60 -24.06 0.45
CA LEU A 69 10.55 -24.59 1.34
C LEU A 69 10.86 -25.99 1.86
N VAL A 70 11.47 -26.85 1.05
CA VAL A 70 11.86 -28.19 1.46
C VAL A 70 12.89 -28.13 2.59
N GLN A 71 13.96 -27.33 2.42
CA GLN A 71 14.97 -27.12 3.45
C GLN A 71 14.38 -26.50 4.73
N LYS A 72 13.42 -25.57 4.58
CA LYS A 72 12.72 -25.00 5.72
C LYS A 72 11.88 -26.04 6.46
N THR A 73 11.20 -26.92 5.72
CA THR A 73 10.34 -27.97 6.29
C THR A 73 11.16 -29.00 7.08
N TYR A 74 12.28 -29.42 6.55
CA TYR A 74 13.14 -30.44 7.17
C TYR A 74 14.38 -29.86 7.86
N ASN A 75 14.34 -28.58 8.24
CA ASN A 75 15.44 -27.97 8.98
C ASN A 75 15.63 -28.66 10.33
N PRO A 76 16.83 -29.17 10.66
CA PRO A 76 17.09 -29.87 11.91
C PRO A 76 16.89 -28.99 13.15
N ASN A 77 16.97 -27.66 13.00
CA ASN A 77 16.71 -26.72 14.08
C ASN A 77 15.24 -26.26 14.15
N ARG A 78 14.35 -26.89 13.39
CA ARG A 78 12.92 -26.56 13.45
C ARG A 78 12.35 -26.89 14.81
N VAL A 79 11.62 -25.93 15.41
CA VAL A 79 10.87 -26.16 16.65
C VAL A 79 9.70 -27.10 16.35
N LEU A 80 9.67 -28.27 16.99
CA LEU A 80 8.67 -29.32 16.77
C LEU A 80 7.70 -29.51 17.94
N ALA A 81 7.98 -28.87 19.09
CA ALA A 81 7.14 -28.92 20.28
C ALA A 81 7.09 -27.53 20.93
N PRO A 82 6.12 -27.27 21.79
CA PRO A 82 6.14 -26.06 22.60
C PRO A 82 7.44 -26.00 23.43
N MET A 83 8.03 -24.82 23.56
CA MET A 83 9.28 -24.59 24.27
C MET A 83 9.04 -23.69 25.47
N LYS A 84 9.45 -24.18 26.65
CA LYS A 84 9.38 -23.43 27.90
C LYS A 84 10.74 -22.83 28.24
N ARG A 85 10.77 -21.53 28.50
CA ARG A 85 11.95 -20.84 29.00
C ARG A 85 12.15 -21.20 30.49
N THR A 86 13.33 -21.68 30.85
CA THR A 86 13.70 -22.02 32.23
C THR A 86 14.51 -20.93 32.92
N ASN A 87 15.31 -20.15 32.18
CA ASN A 87 16.07 -19.04 32.74
C ASN A 87 15.18 -17.80 32.86
N PRO A 88 14.88 -17.30 34.10
CA PRO A 88 14.11 -16.08 34.28
C PRO A 88 14.82 -14.79 33.87
N LYS A 89 16.16 -14.80 33.86
CA LYS A 89 16.97 -13.69 33.40
C LYS A 89 16.78 -13.46 31.91
N LYS A 90 16.56 -12.20 31.50
CA LYS A 90 16.43 -11.80 30.10
C LYS A 90 17.55 -10.84 29.74
N GLY A 91 18.15 -11.03 28.59
CA GLY A 91 19.23 -10.21 28.10
C GLY A 91 19.83 -10.77 26.80
N ARG A 92 20.61 -9.94 26.11
CA ARG A 92 21.25 -10.33 24.84
C ARG A 92 22.23 -11.49 25.01
N HIS A 93 22.87 -11.59 26.18
CA HIS A 93 23.92 -12.57 26.50
C HIS A 93 23.46 -13.67 27.48
N GLU A 94 22.15 -13.72 27.75
CA GLU A 94 21.55 -14.70 28.64
C GLU A 94 20.99 -15.86 27.82
N ASP A 95 21.46 -17.07 28.11
CA ASP A 95 20.85 -18.27 27.53
C ASP A 95 19.44 -18.43 28.07
N PRO A 96 18.39 -18.45 27.24
CA PRO A 96 17.03 -18.66 27.67
C PRO A 96 16.77 -20.00 28.34
N GLY A 97 17.59 -21.01 28.10
CA GLY A 97 17.42 -22.37 28.60
C GLY A 97 16.09 -22.99 28.15
N PHE A 98 15.76 -22.90 26.85
CA PHE A 98 14.53 -23.47 26.34
C PHE A 98 14.51 -25.00 26.42
N VAL A 99 13.47 -25.54 27.02
CA VAL A 99 13.23 -27.01 27.07
C VAL A 99 11.88 -27.34 26.41
N PRO A 100 11.78 -28.46 25.67
CA PRO A 100 10.50 -28.88 25.11
C PRO A 100 9.54 -29.32 26.21
N ILE A 101 8.26 -28.98 26.06
CA ILE A 101 7.17 -29.41 26.92
C ILE A 101 6.03 -30.01 26.09
N SER A 102 5.08 -30.66 26.72
CA SER A 102 3.86 -31.12 26.04
C SER A 102 2.91 -29.98 25.71
N TRP A 103 2.00 -30.21 24.77
CA TRP A 103 0.92 -29.25 24.49
C TRP A 103 0.00 -29.07 25.70
N ASP A 104 -0.28 -30.12 26.45
CA ASP A 104 -1.12 -30.04 27.65
C ASP A 104 -0.46 -29.15 28.72
N GLU A 105 0.83 -29.34 28.99
CA GLU A 105 1.59 -28.47 29.90
C GLU A 105 1.57 -27.00 29.40
N ALA A 106 1.73 -26.77 28.09
CA ALA A 106 1.69 -25.44 27.52
C ALA A 106 0.31 -24.78 27.72
N PHE A 107 -0.78 -25.52 27.47
CA PHE A 107 -2.13 -25.01 27.67
C PHE A 107 -2.45 -24.75 29.14
N ASP A 108 -1.98 -25.61 30.04
CA ASP A 108 -2.16 -25.42 31.49
C ASP A 108 -1.47 -24.12 31.96
N ILE A 109 -0.23 -23.89 31.52
CA ILE A 109 0.52 -22.68 31.85
C ILE A 109 -0.20 -21.44 31.31
N ILE A 110 -0.62 -21.43 30.05
CA ILE A 110 -1.30 -20.30 29.41
C ILE A 110 -2.66 -20.09 30.08
N GLY A 111 -3.44 -21.16 30.26
CA GLY A 111 -4.75 -21.11 30.86
C GLY A 111 -4.73 -20.57 32.29
N ALA A 112 -3.77 -21.01 33.12
CA ALA A 112 -3.59 -20.49 34.46
C ALA A 112 -3.30 -18.98 34.48
N LYS A 113 -2.43 -18.49 33.56
CA LYS A 113 -2.14 -17.06 33.43
C LYS A 113 -3.36 -16.25 32.97
N MET A 114 -4.11 -16.78 32.05
CA MET A 114 -5.36 -16.15 31.61
C MET A 114 -6.41 -16.08 32.71
N GLN A 115 -6.57 -17.15 33.50
CA GLN A 115 -7.45 -17.18 34.66
C GLN A 115 -7.03 -16.15 35.73
N GLU A 116 -5.72 -16.04 36.02
CA GLU A 116 -5.17 -15.02 36.92
C GLU A 116 -5.53 -13.60 36.45
N ILE A 117 -5.36 -13.30 35.16
CA ILE A 117 -5.72 -12.01 34.59
C ILE A 117 -7.23 -11.76 34.75
N ARG A 118 -8.06 -12.75 34.43
CA ARG A 118 -9.53 -12.63 34.54
C ARG A 118 -9.99 -12.42 35.97
N ALA A 119 -9.37 -13.09 36.93
CA ALA A 119 -9.67 -12.91 38.35
C ALA A 119 -9.34 -11.50 38.87
N ARG A 120 -8.32 -10.86 38.28
CA ARG A 120 -7.93 -9.46 38.62
C ARG A 120 -8.77 -8.42 37.86
N GLY A 121 -9.67 -8.83 36.99
CA GLY A 121 -10.40 -7.99 36.04
C GLY A 121 -9.65 -7.82 34.74
N LEU A 122 -10.40 -7.68 33.64
CA LEU A 122 -9.82 -7.59 32.27
C LEU A 122 -9.17 -6.23 32.01
N LEU A 123 -9.60 -5.19 32.73
CA LEU A 123 -9.06 -3.83 32.65
C LEU A 123 -8.25 -3.49 33.91
N ASN A 124 -7.25 -2.63 33.77
CA ASN A 124 -6.53 -2.05 34.90
C ASN A 124 -7.27 -0.85 35.49
N GLU A 125 -6.71 -0.22 36.51
CA GLU A 125 -7.26 0.95 37.23
C GLU A 125 -7.42 2.19 36.33
N HIS A 126 -6.75 2.23 35.18
CA HIS A 126 -6.84 3.31 34.19
C HIS A 126 -7.78 2.97 33.02
N GLY A 127 -8.48 1.82 33.07
CA GLY A 127 -9.39 1.38 32.04
C GLY A 127 -8.70 0.72 30.82
N TYR A 128 -7.40 0.41 30.88
CA TYR A 128 -6.68 -0.27 29.80
C TYR A 128 -6.72 -1.80 29.94
N PRO A 129 -6.76 -2.55 28.82
CA PRO A 129 -6.70 -4.00 28.85
C PRO A 129 -5.44 -4.52 29.54
N ARG A 130 -5.58 -5.59 30.35
CA ARG A 130 -4.45 -6.29 30.99
C ARG A 130 -3.81 -7.35 30.09
N ALA A 131 -4.45 -7.70 28.97
CA ALA A 131 -3.92 -8.59 27.97
C ALA A 131 -3.60 -7.80 26.70
N ALA A 132 -2.49 -8.15 26.06
CA ALA A 132 -2.11 -7.61 24.76
C ALA A 132 -1.92 -8.73 23.76
N ALA A 133 -2.24 -8.47 22.50
CA ALA A 133 -2.02 -9.37 21.39
C ALA A 133 -1.33 -8.63 20.24
N SER A 134 -0.26 -9.21 19.71
CA SER A 134 0.47 -8.65 18.58
C SER A 134 0.60 -9.68 17.47
N PHE A 135 0.20 -9.29 16.27
CA PHE A 135 0.44 -10.06 15.06
C PHE A 135 1.64 -9.54 14.30
N GLY A 136 2.40 -10.46 13.70
CA GLY A 136 3.35 -10.11 12.67
C GLY A 136 2.62 -9.61 11.41
N GLY A 137 3.18 -8.62 10.73
CA GLY A 137 2.63 -8.13 9.46
C GLY A 137 3.06 -8.98 8.28
N GLY A 138 2.15 -9.11 7.31
CA GLY A 138 2.41 -9.65 5.98
C GLY A 138 2.58 -11.17 5.88
N GLY A 139 2.17 -11.72 4.76
CA GLY A 139 2.45 -13.12 4.40
C GLY A 139 1.84 -14.18 5.31
N ILE A 140 0.63 -13.96 5.76
CA ILE A 140 0.06 -14.76 6.81
C ILE A 140 -1.10 -15.61 6.28
N PRO A 141 -1.08 -16.94 6.50
CA PRO A 141 -2.21 -17.77 6.17
C PRO A 141 -3.49 -17.27 6.84
N THR A 142 -4.55 -17.17 6.06
CA THR A 142 -5.85 -16.62 6.49
C THR A 142 -6.49 -17.37 7.67
N TYR A 143 -6.10 -18.63 7.93
CA TYR A 143 -6.66 -19.41 9.02
C TYR A 143 -6.41 -18.77 10.38
N TYR A 144 -5.26 -18.17 10.65
CA TYR A 144 -5.03 -17.54 11.93
C TYR A 144 -5.66 -16.17 12.04
N MET A 145 -5.92 -15.50 10.94
CA MET A 145 -6.72 -14.28 10.94
C MET A 145 -8.19 -14.54 11.29
N GLY A 146 -8.68 -15.77 11.06
CA GLY A 146 -10.00 -16.20 11.52
C GLY A 146 -10.00 -16.73 12.95
N THR A 147 -9.15 -17.69 13.25
CA THR A 147 -9.16 -18.41 14.52
C THR A 147 -8.70 -17.54 15.70
N PHE A 148 -7.60 -16.80 15.54
CA PHE A 148 -7.07 -15.99 16.64
C PHE A 148 -7.92 -14.75 16.94
N PRO A 149 -8.42 -13.97 15.97
CA PRO A 149 -9.41 -12.96 16.24
C PRO A 149 -10.69 -13.48 16.91
N ALA A 150 -11.17 -14.66 16.54
CA ALA A 150 -12.31 -15.28 17.20
C ALA A 150 -12.02 -15.59 18.68
N PHE A 151 -10.81 -16.11 18.97
CA PHE A 151 -10.35 -16.30 20.34
C PHE A 151 -10.28 -14.98 21.11
N LEU A 152 -9.72 -13.90 20.53
CA LEU A 152 -9.64 -12.58 21.17
C LEU A 152 -11.02 -11.99 21.42
N ALA A 153 -11.95 -12.15 20.48
CA ALA A 153 -13.33 -11.71 20.66
C ALA A 153 -14.02 -12.44 21.85
N ALA A 154 -13.76 -13.74 21.99
CA ALA A 154 -14.26 -14.53 23.12
C ALA A 154 -13.58 -14.19 24.45
N TRP A 155 -12.33 -13.75 24.41
CA TRP A 155 -11.59 -13.31 25.59
C TRP A 155 -12.19 -12.02 26.20
N GLY A 156 -12.42 -11.01 25.37
CA GLY A 156 -12.89 -9.67 25.77
C GLY A 156 -11.89 -8.58 25.43
N PRO A 157 -11.80 -7.51 26.25
CA PRO A 157 -10.91 -6.39 25.99
C PRO A 157 -9.44 -6.83 25.89
N VAL A 158 -8.78 -6.42 24.82
CA VAL A 158 -7.37 -6.71 24.54
C VAL A 158 -6.72 -5.49 23.91
N ASP A 159 -5.49 -5.17 24.32
CA ASP A 159 -4.65 -4.21 23.62
C ASP A 159 -4.09 -4.90 22.38
N PHE A 160 -4.58 -4.48 21.22
CA PHE A 160 -4.35 -5.17 19.97
C PHE A 160 -3.40 -4.40 19.05
N SER A 161 -2.34 -5.05 18.61
CA SER A 161 -1.41 -4.52 17.63
C SER A 161 -1.39 -5.38 16.38
N PHE A 162 -1.60 -4.76 15.23
CA PHE A 162 -1.51 -5.39 13.92
C PHE A 162 -0.29 -4.89 13.15
N GLY A 163 0.37 -5.80 12.42
CA GLY A 163 1.59 -5.49 11.69
C GLY A 163 2.84 -5.50 12.57
N SER A 164 3.78 -4.60 12.32
CA SER A 164 5.02 -4.51 13.09
C SER A 164 4.87 -3.86 14.46
N GLY A 165 3.64 -3.65 14.91
CA GLY A 165 3.33 -3.13 16.23
C GLY A 165 3.65 -1.65 16.46
N GLN A 166 4.20 -0.97 15.48
CA GLN A 166 4.68 0.39 15.63
C GLN A 166 3.75 1.46 15.07
N GLY A 167 2.63 1.05 14.47
CA GLY A 167 1.65 1.97 13.92
C GLY A 167 2.12 2.77 12.70
N VAL A 168 3.38 2.85 12.45
CA VAL A 168 4.02 3.64 11.38
C VAL A 168 4.50 2.80 10.20
N SER A 169 4.16 1.52 10.17
CA SER A 169 4.44 0.67 9.03
C SER A 169 3.20 0.54 8.14
N CYS A 170 3.05 -0.56 7.47
CA CYS A 170 2.04 -0.86 6.49
C CYS A 170 0.62 -0.27 6.75
N THR A 171 0.11 -0.30 7.98
CA THR A 171 -1.28 0.11 8.26
C THR A 171 -1.52 1.61 8.16
N HIS A 172 -0.56 2.45 8.57
CA HIS A 172 -0.76 3.89 8.66
C HIS A 172 -0.69 4.63 7.33
N SER A 173 -0.04 4.08 6.35
CA SER A 173 0.16 4.77 5.08
C SER A 173 -0.41 3.99 3.91
N GLU A 174 0.08 2.77 3.70
CA GLU A 174 -0.31 1.96 2.55
C GLU A 174 -1.81 1.60 2.59
N HIS A 175 -2.31 1.12 3.73
CA HIS A 175 -3.71 0.73 3.87
C HIS A 175 -4.62 1.93 4.08
N LEU A 176 -4.25 2.87 4.93
CA LEU A 176 -5.04 4.08 5.15
C LEU A 176 -5.23 4.86 3.84
N TYR A 177 -4.16 5.03 3.07
CA TYR A 177 -4.22 5.61 1.74
C TYR A 177 -5.12 4.80 0.80
N GLY A 178 -4.95 3.48 0.71
CA GLY A 178 -5.76 2.60 -0.11
C GLY A 178 -7.24 2.64 0.28
N GLU A 179 -7.54 2.51 1.56
CA GLU A 179 -8.91 2.46 2.07
C GLU A 179 -9.64 3.80 1.98
N LEU A 180 -8.99 4.90 2.38
CA LEU A 180 -9.62 6.22 2.38
C LEU A 180 -9.81 6.79 0.98
N TRP A 181 -8.82 6.61 0.09
CA TRP A 181 -8.83 7.23 -1.23
C TRP A 181 -9.35 6.35 -2.32
N HIS A 182 -9.12 5.05 -2.23
CA HIS A 182 -9.44 4.11 -3.29
C HIS A 182 -10.45 3.03 -2.88
N ARG A 183 -10.90 3.01 -1.63
CA ARG A 183 -11.80 1.98 -1.07
C ARG A 183 -11.29 0.56 -1.32
N ALA A 184 -9.98 0.39 -1.30
CA ALA A 184 -9.29 -0.88 -1.51
C ALA A 184 -8.22 -1.07 -0.44
N PHE A 185 -8.04 -2.30 0.02
CA PHE A 185 -7.05 -2.62 1.05
C PHE A 185 -5.62 -2.23 0.64
N THR A 186 -5.28 -2.46 -0.61
CA THR A 186 -4.05 -1.98 -1.25
C THR A 186 -4.31 -1.64 -2.69
N VAL A 187 -3.59 -0.68 -3.21
CA VAL A 187 -3.60 -0.32 -4.63
C VAL A 187 -2.21 -0.53 -5.22
N CYS A 188 -2.17 -1.00 -6.44
CA CYS A 188 -0.94 -1.19 -7.19
C CYS A 188 -1.06 -0.50 -8.55
N PRO A 189 0.02 0.09 -9.08
CA PRO A 189 0.03 0.58 -10.46
C PRO A 189 -0.31 -0.53 -11.45
N ASP A 190 -1.05 -0.21 -12.50
CA ASP A 190 -1.20 -1.10 -13.64
C ASP A 190 0.08 -1.09 -14.50
N THR A 191 1.16 -1.59 -13.91
CA THR A 191 2.51 -1.56 -14.45
C THR A 191 2.60 -2.05 -15.90
N PRO A 192 1.93 -3.15 -16.31
CA PRO A 192 1.98 -3.59 -17.71
C PRO A 192 1.47 -2.56 -18.71
N SER A 193 0.60 -1.64 -18.29
CA SER A 193 0.04 -0.58 -19.14
C SER A 193 0.75 0.76 -19.00
N CYS A 194 1.71 0.88 -18.07
CA CYS A 194 2.47 2.11 -17.85
C CYS A 194 3.57 2.28 -18.89
N ASN A 195 3.84 3.53 -19.27
CA ASN A 195 4.99 3.94 -20.09
C ASN A 195 6.09 4.59 -19.24
N TYR A 196 5.71 5.18 -18.11
CA TYR A 196 6.65 5.85 -17.21
C TYR A 196 6.26 5.63 -15.75
N VAL A 197 7.21 5.20 -14.93
CA VAL A 197 6.97 4.92 -13.51
C VAL A 197 8.05 5.59 -12.65
N LEU A 198 7.63 6.37 -11.67
CA LEU A 198 8.48 6.85 -10.59
C LEU A 198 8.37 5.86 -9.42
N SER A 199 9.48 5.27 -9.02
CA SER A 199 9.51 4.23 -7.98
C SER A 199 10.37 4.67 -6.81
N PHE A 200 9.76 4.84 -5.63
CA PHE A 200 10.42 5.32 -4.42
C PHE A 200 10.60 4.17 -3.42
N GLY A 201 11.83 3.75 -3.21
CA GLY A 201 12.21 2.76 -2.20
C GLY A 201 11.59 1.36 -2.37
N ALA A 202 11.00 1.07 -3.52
CA ALA A 202 10.36 -0.22 -3.82
C ALA A 202 11.33 -1.16 -4.53
N ASN A 203 11.81 -2.20 -3.86
CA ASN A 203 12.69 -3.21 -4.44
C ASN A 203 11.87 -4.41 -4.97
N ILE A 204 11.07 -4.17 -6.02
CA ILE A 204 10.06 -5.11 -6.52
C ILE A 204 10.66 -6.40 -7.05
N GLU A 205 11.78 -6.35 -7.75
CA GLU A 205 12.44 -7.54 -8.29
C GLU A 205 12.93 -8.50 -7.21
N ALA A 206 13.18 -7.99 -6.00
CA ALA A 206 13.57 -8.82 -4.86
C ALA A 206 12.40 -9.17 -3.93
N SER A 207 11.42 -8.27 -3.75
CA SER A 207 10.38 -8.40 -2.71
C SER A 207 8.95 -8.45 -3.23
N GLY A 208 8.70 -8.07 -4.48
CA GLY A 208 7.35 -8.02 -5.07
C GLY A 208 6.80 -9.39 -5.51
N GLY A 209 7.51 -10.47 -5.23
CA GLY A 209 7.13 -11.81 -5.69
C GLY A 209 7.22 -11.99 -7.20
N VAL A 210 6.77 -13.13 -7.67
CA VAL A 210 6.79 -13.48 -9.10
C VAL A 210 5.92 -12.54 -9.92
N VAL A 211 4.71 -12.25 -9.44
CA VAL A 211 3.74 -11.41 -10.17
C VAL A 211 4.30 -10.00 -10.36
N GLY A 212 4.84 -9.39 -9.32
CA GLY A 212 5.41 -8.04 -9.39
C GLY A 212 6.59 -7.98 -10.36
N ALA A 213 7.56 -8.87 -10.23
CA ALA A 213 8.73 -8.93 -11.09
C ALA A 213 8.37 -9.19 -12.56
N TRP A 214 7.44 -10.11 -12.81
CA TRP A 214 6.98 -10.44 -14.15
C TRP A 214 6.26 -9.27 -14.82
N ARG A 215 5.34 -8.61 -14.13
CA ARG A 215 4.62 -7.42 -14.63
C ARG A 215 5.60 -6.31 -15.02
N HIS A 216 6.63 -6.08 -14.22
CA HIS A 216 7.71 -5.14 -14.56
C HIS A 216 8.51 -5.58 -15.79
N GLY A 217 8.81 -6.88 -15.92
CA GLY A 217 9.46 -7.45 -17.09
C GLY A 217 8.68 -7.18 -18.38
N VAL A 218 7.39 -7.51 -18.38
CA VAL A 218 6.48 -7.26 -19.50
C VAL A 218 6.41 -5.77 -19.86
N ALA A 219 6.31 -4.90 -18.87
CA ALA A 219 6.28 -3.46 -19.11
C ALA A 219 7.59 -2.94 -19.75
N ARG A 220 8.74 -3.45 -19.28
CA ARG A 220 10.06 -3.08 -19.84
C ARG A 220 10.23 -3.55 -21.28
N GLU A 221 9.77 -4.75 -21.63
CA GLU A 221 9.76 -5.23 -23.01
C GLU A 221 8.99 -4.31 -23.96
N ARG A 222 7.93 -3.65 -23.45
CA ARG A 222 7.17 -2.63 -24.18
C ARG A 222 7.84 -1.25 -24.21
N GLY A 223 8.97 -1.07 -23.53
CA GLY A 223 9.68 0.20 -23.46
C GLY A 223 9.31 1.09 -22.26
N MET A 224 8.64 0.57 -21.23
CA MET A 224 8.39 1.35 -20.01
C MET A 224 9.69 1.87 -19.42
N LYS A 225 9.74 3.18 -19.14
CA LYS A 225 10.83 3.83 -18.43
C LYS A 225 10.50 3.91 -16.95
N ARG A 226 11.35 3.31 -16.11
CA ARG A 226 11.25 3.42 -14.65
C ARG A 226 12.43 4.20 -14.10
N ILE A 227 12.13 5.20 -13.27
CA ILE A 227 13.11 5.95 -12.48
C ILE A 227 13.03 5.45 -11.04
N GLN A 228 14.12 4.90 -10.54
CA GLN A 228 14.19 4.33 -9.20
C GLN A 228 14.90 5.28 -8.24
N PHE A 229 14.18 5.72 -7.21
CA PHE A 229 14.70 6.58 -6.13
C PHE A 229 15.00 5.72 -4.91
N GLU A 230 16.26 5.59 -4.57
CA GLU A 230 16.71 4.82 -3.40
C GLU A 230 18.14 5.18 -3.03
N PRO A 231 18.53 5.08 -1.74
CA PRO A 231 19.85 5.51 -1.29
C PRO A 231 21.00 4.58 -1.73
N HIS A 232 20.71 3.33 -2.09
CA HIS A 232 21.69 2.37 -2.61
C HIS A 232 21.13 1.64 -3.83
N LEU A 233 21.98 1.27 -4.76
CA LEU A 233 21.59 0.57 -5.96
C LEU A 233 21.10 -0.85 -5.64
N SER A 234 19.80 -1.07 -5.68
CA SER A 234 19.18 -2.39 -5.53
C SER A 234 19.09 -3.15 -6.85
N VAL A 235 18.60 -4.40 -6.80
CA VAL A 235 18.29 -5.17 -8.01
C VAL A 235 17.25 -4.43 -8.88
N THR A 236 16.28 -3.80 -8.25
CA THR A 236 15.27 -2.98 -8.94
C THR A 236 15.89 -1.74 -9.58
N GLY A 237 16.76 -1.04 -8.85
CA GLY A 237 17.51 0.10 -9.39
C GLY A 237 18.37 -0.29 -10.59
N ALA A 238 19.11 -1.40 -10.50
CA ALA A 238 19.92 -1.93 -11.59
C ALA A 238 19.08 -2.36 -12.82
N ALA A 239 17.83 -2.75 -12.62
CA ALA A 239 16.89 -3.10 -13.66
C ALA A 239 16.05 -1.91 -14.18
N SER A 240 16.21 -0.71 -13.62
CA SER A 240 15.51 0.51 -14.02
C SER A 240 16.24 1.22 -15.17
N ALA A 241 15.53 2.15 -15.83
CA ALA A 241 16.13 3.01 -16.85
C ALA A 241 17.12 4.01 -16.22
N GLU A 242 16.82 4.42 -14.99
CA GLU A 242 17.66 5.34 -14.23
C GLU A 242 17.54 5.05 -12.72
N TRP A 243 18.67 5.16 -12.03
CA TRP A 243 18.74 5.17 -10.57
C TRP A 243 19.11 6.58 -10.09
N VAL A 244 18.29 7.12 -9.20
CA VAL A 244 18.51 8.41 -8.54
C VAL A 244 18.85 8.14 -7.08
N PRO A 245 20.13 8.33 -6.66
CA PRO A 245 20.53 8.16 -5.26
C PRO A 245 19.99 9.31 -4.42
N ILE A 246 18.84 9.09 -3.79
CA ILE A 246 18.19 10.09 -2.94
C ILE A 246 18.62 9.94 -1.48
N ARG A 247 18.81 11.05 -0.78
CA ARG A 247 19.04 11.03 0.67
C ARG A 247 17.86 10.38 1.39
N PRO A 248 18.08 9.43 2.33
CA PRO A 248 17.00 8.77 3.06
C PRO A 248 16.02 9.77 3.70
N LYS A 249 14.72 9.47 3.62
CA LYS A 249 13.63 10.27 4.22
C LYS A 249 13.42 11.66 3.62
N THR A 250 13.86 11.89 2.39
CA THR A 250 13.61 13.15 1.68
C THR A 250 12.67 13.00 0.49
N ASP A 251 12.03 11.84 0.34
CA ASP A 251 11.10 11.54 -0.76
C ASP A 251 9.99 12.59 -0.88
N ALA A 252 9.41 13.01 0.25
CA ALA A 252 8.39 14.06 0.29
C ALA A 252 8.90 15.39 -0.26
N ALA A 253 10.16 15.76 0.02
CA ALA A 253 10.74 16.99 -0.50
C ALA A 253 10.83 16.96 -2.04
N PHE A 254 11.24 15.82 -2.60
CA PHE A 254 11.26 15.63 -4.05
C PHE A 254 9.86 15.72 -4.66
N LEU A 255 8.89 15.04 -4.05
CA LEU A 255 7.49 15.03 -4.54
C LEU A 255 6.82 16.38 -4.46
N PHE A 256 6.98 17.13 -3.36
CA PHE A 256 6.48 18.51 -3.27
C PHE A 256 7.07 19.42 -4.34
N SER A 257 8.35 19.26 -4.64
CA SER A 257 8.99 20.03 -5.69
C SER A 257 8.55 19.60 -7.10
N LEU A 258 8.27 18.31 -7.29
CA LEU A 258 7.66 17.83 -8.53
C LEU A 258 6.30 18.52 -8.75
N ILE A 259 5.46 18.57 -7.71
CA ILE A 259 4.17 19.26 -7.75
C ILE A 259 4.37 20.77 -7.98
N HIS A 260 5.39 21.38 -7.36
CA HIS A 260 5.73 22.79 -7.63
C HIS A 260 5.99 23.05 -9.11
N VAL A 261 6.82 22.22 -9.76
CA VAL A 261 7.11 22.39 -11.19
C VAL A 261 5.84 22.25 -12.02
N LEU A 262 4.99 21.27 -11.72
CA LEU A 262 3.72 21.06 -12.43
C LEU A 262 2.77 22.26 -12.31
N LEU A 263 2.73 22.93 -11.14
CA LEU A 263 1.75 23.97 -10.85
C LEU A 263 2.27 25.41 -11.04
N HIS A 264 3.59 25.63 -10.99
CA HIS A 264 4.18 26.98 -11.08
C HIS A 264 5.10 27.20 -12.26
N GLU A 265 5.70 26.14 -12.82
CA GLU A 265 6.67 26.29 -13.92
C GLU A 265 6.14 25.76 -15.25
N MET A 266 5.13 24.86 -15.24
CA MET A 266 4.52 24.34 -16.46
C MET A 266 3.26 25.09 -16.87
N PRO A 267 2.97 25.15 -18.19
CA PRO A 267 1.70 25.69 -18.68
C PRO A 267 0.51 24.89 -18.17
N ARG A 268 -0.58 25.58 -17.84
CA ARG A 268 -1.82 24.99 -17.31
C ARG A 268 -2.41 23.91 -18.22
N GLU A 269 -2.24 24.07 -19.52
CA GLU A 269 -2.74 23.16 -20.56
C GLU A 269 -2.07 21.77 -20.51
N LYS A 270 -0.96 21.65 -19.77
CA LYS A 270 -0.30 20.36 -19.52
C LYS A 270 -0.97 19.54 -18.42
N LEU A 271 -1.84 20.15 -17.62
CA LEU A 271 -2.61 19.49 -16.59
C LEU A 271 -3.91 18.93 -17.17
N ASP A 272 -4.39 17.81 -16.60
CA ASP A 272 -5.70 17.25 -16.93
C ASP A 272 -6.81 18.03 -16.21
N VAL A 273 -7.06 19.25 -16.65
CA VAL A 273 -8.03 20.16 -16.02
C VAL A 273 -9.43 19.55 -15.97
N PRO A 274 -9.95 18.88 -17.02
CA PRO A 274 -11.25 18.21 -16.94
C PRO A 274 -11.30 17.16 -15.84
N PHE A 275 -10.26 16.34 -15.71
CA PHE A 275 -10.17 15.34 -14.64
C PHE A 275 -10.14 15.98 -13.25
N LEU A 276 -9.33 17.03 -13.07
CA LEU A 276 -9.24 17.76 -11.80
C LEU A 276 -10.59 18.36 -11.38
N LYS A 277 -11.36 18.88 -12.33
CA LYS A 277 -12.68 19.47 -12.08
C LYS A 277 -13.76 18.43 -11.75
N GLN A 278 -13.75 17.28 -12.42
CA GLN A 278 -14.87 16.34 -12.42
C GLN A 278 -14.64 15.14 -11.50
N HIS A 279 -13.39 14.74 -11.28
CA HIS A 279 -13.06 13.47 -10.63
C HIS A 279 -12.22 13.61 -9.37
N THR A 280 -11.97 14.84 -8.91
CA THR A 280 -11.18 15.10 -7.70
C THR A 280 -11.86 16.11 -6.77
N GLY A 281 -11.36 16.22 -5.54
CA GLY A 281 -11.76 17.27 -4.61
C GLY A 281 -11.13 18.65 -4.89
N SER A 282 -10.40 18.80 -5.99
CA SER A 282 -9.71 20.04 -6.35
C SER A 282 -10.61 21.29 -6.38
N PRO A 283 -11.84 21.24 -6.93
CA PRO A 283 -12.74 22.38 -6.95
C PRO A 283 -13.49 22.64 -5.63
N TYR A 284 -13.35 21.78 -4.62
CA TYR A 284 -14.10 21.94 -3.39
C TYR A 284 -13.67 23.18 -2.62
N LEU A 285 -14.65 23.88 -2.06
CA LEU A 285 -14.43 25.09 -1.30
C LEU A 285 -13.92 24.77 0.12
N ILE A 286 -12.87 25.46 0.53
CA ILE A 286 -12.26 25.32 1.86
C ILE A 286 -12.67 26.51 2.72
N GLY A 287 -13.25 26.21 3.86
CA GLY A 287 -13.64 27.21 4.86
C GLY A 287 -12.46 27.73 5.69
N PRO A 288 -12.71 28.74 6.55
CA PRO A 288 -11.69 29.32 7.43
C PRO A 288 -11.10 28.31 8.43
N ASN A 289 -11.83 27.25 8.75
CA ASN A 289 -11.37 26.15 9.62
C ASN A 289 -10.42 25.15 8.91
N GLY A 290 -10.17 25.34 7.60
CA GLY A 290 -9.33 24.43 6.81
C GLY A 290 -10.05 23.18 6.29
N PHE A 291 -11.34 23.02 6.54
CA PHE A 291 -12.13 21.88 6.06
C PHE A 291 -13.03 22.26 4.89
N TYR A 292 -13.52 21.26 4.16
CA TYR A 292 -14.50 21.48 3.09
C TYR A 292 -15.77 22.13 3.62
N LEU A 293 -16.21 23.19 2.95
CA LEU A 293 -17.56 23.71 3.14
C LEU A 293 -18.57 22.66 2.67
N ARG A 294 -19.65 22.52 3.44
CA ARG A 294 -20.68 21.53 3.17
C ARG A 294 -22.04 22.16 3.10
N ASP A 295 -22.85 21.65 2.21
CA ASP A 295 -24.28 21.96 2.17
C ASP A 295 -24.95 21.56 3.48
N PRO A 296 -25.69 22.46 4.15
CA PRO A 296 -26.26 22.19 5.47
C PRO A 296 -27.26 21.02 5.48
N ALA A 297 -28.02 20.84 4.41
CA ALA A 297 -29.07 19.85 4.32
C ALA A 297 -28.54 18.47 3.94
N THR A 298 -27.62 18.41 2.97
CA THR A 298 -27.14 17.14 2.41
C THR A 298 -25.78 16.70 2.96
N ARG A 299 -25.06 17.60 3.64
CA ARG A 299 -23.71 17.43 4.14
C ARG A 299 -22.65 17.15 3.05
N LYS A 300 -23.01 17.33 1.80
CA LYS A 300 -22.11 17.17 0.65
C LYS A 300 -21.15 18.34 0.53
N PRO A 301 -19.87 18.11 0.12
CA PRO A 301 -18.94 19.20 -0.18
C PRO A 301 -19.50 20.16 -1.21
N LEU A 302 -19.20 21.45 -1.03
CA LEU A 302 -19.58 22.51 -1.97
C LEU A 302 -18.44 22.80 -2.94
N LEU A 303 -18.81 23.14 -4.17
CA LEU A 303 -17.94 23.74 -5.18
C LEU A 303 -18.58 25.04 -5.69
N TRP A 304 -17.78 25.91 -6.32
CA TRP A 304 -18.29 27.08 -7.00
C TRP A 304 -18.58 26.76 -8.46
N ASP A 305 -19.83 26.91 -8.84
CA ASP A 305 -20.27 26.70 -10.22
C ASP A 305 -20.19 28.01 -11.02
N LEU A 306 -19.32 28.03 -12.03
CA LEU A 306 -19.11 29.19 -12.88
C LEU A 306 -20.34 29.54 -13.74
N LYS A 307 -21.16 28.57 -14.11
CA LYS A 307 -22.39 28.78 -14.88
C LYS A 307 -23.46 29.45 -14.04
N ARG A 308 -23.61 29.06 -12.79
CA ARG A 308 -24.62 29.61 -11.87
C ARG A 308 -24.12 30.78 -11.05
N ASN A 309 -22.81 30.99 -11.03
CA ASN A 309 -22.13 31.97 -10.18
C ASN A 309 -22.51 31.81 -8.69
N ALA A 310 -22.54 30.58 -8.22
CA ALA A 310 -22.99 30.19 -6.88
C ALA A 310 -22.29 28.94 -6.37
N ALA A 311 -22.26 28.79 -5.04
CA ALA A 311 -21.85 27.57 -4.41
C ALA A 311 -22.95 26.51 -4.49
N VAL A 312 -22.61 25.30 -4.95
CA VAL A 312 -23.55 24.19 -5.11
C VAL A 312 -22.91 22.87 -4.60
N PRO A 313 -23.71 21.89 -4.19
CA PRO A 313 -23.20 20.54 -3.90
C PRO A 313 -22.42 19.95 -5.09
N PHE A 314 -21.36 19.21 -4.79
CA PHE A 314 -20.42 18.70 -5.79
C PHE A 314 -21.04 17.81 -6.87
N ASP A 315 -22.15 17.16 -6.58
CA ASP A 315 -22.87 16.26 -7.47
C ASP A 315 -24.08 16.94 -8.16
N THR A 316 -24.15 18.26 -8.11
CA THR A 316 -25.18 19.00 -8.84
C THR A 316 -24.98 18.83 -10.35
N PRO A 317 -26.03 18.39 -11.09
CA PRO A 317 -25.89 18.16 -12.52
C PRO A 317 -25.57 19.43 -13.30
N ASP A 318 -24.89 19.26 -14.44
CA ASP A 318 -24.58 20.34 -15.41
C ASP A 318 -23.85 21.53 -14.78
N THR A 319 -22.83 21.25 -13.96
CA THR A 319 -21.97 22.30 -13.38
C THR A 319 -20.71 22.52 -14.21
N ASP A 320 -20.13 23.71 -14.12
CA ASP A 320 -18.77 24.04 -14.51
C ASP A 320 -17.99 24.47 -13.27
N PRO A 321 -17.33 23.52 -12.57
CA PRO A 321 -16.61 23.82 -11.34
C PRO A 321 -15.45 24.79 -11.55
N ALA A 322 -15.34 25.82 -10.71
CA ALA A 322 -14.14 26.64 -10.64
C ALA A 322 -12.98 25.82 -10.04
N LEU A 323 -11.85 25.78 -10.73
CA LEU A 323 -10.67 25.09 -10.22
C LEU A 323 -9.83 26.01 -9.31
N ASP A 324 -9.77 27.29 -9.63
CA ASP A 324 -9.07 28.32 -8.85
C ASP A 324 -10.02 29.43 -8.45
N GLY A 325 -9.67 30.17 -7.43
CA GLY A 325 -10.34 31.37 -7.00
C GLY A 325 -10.73 31.38 -5.53
N ALA A 326 -11.12 32.57 -5.10
CA ALA A 326 -11.74 32.85 -3.82
C ALA A 326 -13.13 33.42 -4.06
N PHE A 327 -14.12 32.86 -3.41
CA PHE A 327 -15.54 33.20 -3.65
C PHE A 327 -16.19 33.62 -2.34
N THR A 328 -16.97 34.69 -2.37
CA THR A 328 -17.76 35.13 -1.23
C THR A 328 -19.14 34.47 -1.30
N LEU A 329 -19.49 33.73 -0.29
CA LEU A 329 -20.77 33.07 -0.15
C LEU A 329 -21.70 33.93 0.72
N ASP A 330 -23.00 33.87 0.44
CA ASP A 330 -24.00 34.35 1.38
C ASP A 330 -23.91 33.54 2.70
N ALA A 331 -24.59 33.99 3.74
CA ALA A 331 -24.54 33.35 5.03
C ALA A 331 -24.78 31.84 4.92
N LEU A 332 -23.76 31.05 5.27
CA LEU A 332 -23.81 29.58 5.21
C LEU A 332 -23.50 29.01 6.59
N GLU A 333 -24.27 28.03 7.00
CA GLU A 333 -23.90 27.21 8.14
C GLU A 333 -22.79 26.24 7.71
N VAL A 334 -21.64 26.35 8.37
CA VAL A 334 -20.49 25.48 8.09
C VAL A 334 -20.31 24.55 9.26
N GLY A 335 -20.52 23.30 9.05
CA GLY A 335 -20.26 22.25 10.03
C GLY A 335 -19.06 21.39 9.64
N ALA A 336 -18.02 21.42 10.46
CA ALA A 336 -17.08 20.31 10.58
C ALA A 336 -17.17 19.85 12.04
N ASP A 337 -17.24 18.57 12.29
CA ASP A 337 -17.29 17.97 13.61
C ASP A 337 -18.39 18.53 14.53
N GLU A 338 -19.61 18.69 13.97
CA GLU A 338 -20.79 19.20 14.67
C GLU A 338 -20.72 20.69 15.11
N GLN A 339 -19.64 21.41 14.81
CA GLN A 339 -19.57 22.84 15.03
C GLN A 339 -20.17 23.59 13.85
N THR A 340 -21.33 24.18 14.05
CA THR A 340 -22.02 24.98 13.05
C THR A 340 -21.54 26.43 13.14
N TRP A 341 -21.02 26.96 12.03
CA TRP A 341 -20.64 28.36 11.92
C TRP A 341 -21.58 29.08 10.99
N THR A 342 -22.11 30.20 11.47
CA THR A 342 -22.90 31.09 10.61
C THR A 342 -22.08 32.34 10.34
N HIS A 343 -21.62 32.53 9.11
CA HIS A 343 -20.92 33.74 8.69
C HIS A 343 -21.67 34.39 7.51
N ALA A 344 -22.00 35.66 7.66
CA ALA A 344 -22.45 36.50 6.56
C ALA A 344 -21.22 36.91 5.71
N GLY A 345 -21.25 36.65 4.40
CA GLY A 345 -20.15 37.01 3.51
C GLY A 345 -18.88 36.19 3.70
N LEU A 346 -18.99 34.89 3.95
CA LEU A 346 -17.86 33.98 4.06
C LEU A 346 -17.09 33.89 2.76
N THR A 347 -15.78 34.18 2.79
CA THR A 347 -14.88 33.94 1.65
C THR A 347 -14.21 32.60 1.77
N ALA A 348 -14.35 31.78 0.74
CA ALA A 348 -13.74 30.45 0.64
C ALA A 348 -12.88 30.34 -0.63
N GLU A 349 -11.79 29.62 -0.51
CA GLU A 349 -10.91 29.29 -1.66
C GLU A 349 -11.10 27.85 -2.09
N THR A 350 -10.82 27.55 -3.34
CA THR A 350 -10.80 26.15 -3.81
C THR A 350 -9.64 25.39 -3.20
N ALA A 351 -9.80 24.08 -3.00
CA ALA A 351 -8.75 23.22 -2.50
C ALA A 351 -7.51 23.25 -3.41
N PHE A 352 -7.72 23.32 -4.73
CA PHE A 352 -6.63 23.45 -5.69
C PHE A 352 -5.85 24.77 -5.53
N GLY A 353 -6.54 25.89 -5.38
CA GLY A 353 -5.89 27.19 -5.14
C GLY A 353 -5.02 27.16 -3.87
N LYS A 354 -5.52 26.53 -2.80
CA LYS A 354 -4.74 26.32 -1.58
C LYS A 354 -3.54 25.41 -1.80
N LEU A 355 -3.67 24.35 -2.60
CA LEU A 355 -2.54 23.48 -2.95
C LEU A 355 -1.47 24.26 -3.73
N VAL A 356 -1.87 25.04 -4.73
CA VAL A 356 -0.95 25.91 -5.51
C VAL A 356 -0.19 26.84 -4.58
N ALA A 357 -0.89 27.54 -3.68
CA ALA A 357 -0.24 28.42 -2.71
C ALA A 357 0.71 27.66 -1.76
N ARG A 358 0.32 26.47 -1.29
CA ARG A 358 1.07 25.66 -0.35
C ARG A 358 2.40 25.15 -0.91
N VAL A 359 2.42 24.74 -2.17
CA VAL A 359 3.62 24.14 -2.79
C VAL A 359 4.59 25.18 -3.35
N LYS A 360 4.22 26.46 -3.37
CA LYS A 360 5.06 27.55 -3.89
C LYS A 360 6.49 27.60 -3.33
N PRO A 361 6.74 27.37 -2.02
CA PRO A 361 8.10 27.42 -1.46
C PRO A 361 9.00 26.23 -1.84
N TYR A 362 8.44 25.15 -2.34
CA TYR A 362 9.17 23.90 -2.55
C TYR A 362 9.82 23.84 -3.94
N THR A 363 10.72 24.79 -4.21
CA THR A 363 11.36 24.90 -5.53
C THR A 363 12.29 23.72 -5.84
N PRO A 364 12.61 23.47 -7.11
CA PRO A 364 13.58 22.43 -7.50
C PRO A 364 14.93 22.58 -6.81
N GLU A 365 15.47 23.79 -6.72
CA GLU A 365 16.75 24.08 -6.10
C GLU A 365 16.77 23.72 -4.61
N TRP A 366 15.66 24.01 -3.92
CA TRP A 366 15.49 23.61 -2.51
C TRP A 366 15.44 22.08 -2.37
N ALA A 367 14.67 21.41 -3.21
CA ALA A 367 14.51 19.96 -3.13
C ALA A 367 15.78 19.21 -3.53
N GLU A 368 16.45 19.60 -4.60
CA GLU A 368 17.68 18.99 -5.10
C GLU A 368 18.78 19.06 -4.05
N LYS A 369 18.90 20.19 -3.36
CA LYS A 369 19.81 20.34 -2.21
C LYS A 369 19.39 19.49 -1.02
N THR A 370 18.09 19.44 -0.70
CA THR A 370 17.56 18.67 0.44
C THR A 370 17.73 17.17 0.22
N CYS A 371 17.44 16.72 -0.98
CA CYS A 371 17.48 15.31 -1.38
C CYS A 371 18.89 14.82 -1.75
N ASP A 372 19.84 15.73 -1.91
CA ASP A 372 21.21 15.44 -2.37
C ASP A 372 21.21 14.78 -3.76
N VAL A 373 20.38 15.29 -4.65
CA VAL A 373 20.29 14.85 -6.05
C VAL A 373 20.86 15.91 -6.98
N ARG A 374 21.25 15.49 -8.18
CA ARG A 374 21.87 16.36 -9.18
C ARG A 374 20.94 17.49 -9.56
N GLU A 375 21.49 18.69 -9.74
CA GLU A 375 20.79 19.88 -10.26
C GLU A 375 20.09 19.59 -11.60
N GLY A 376 18.86 20.10 -11.76
CA GLY A 376 18.02 19.91 -12.93
C GLY A 376 17.24 18.59 -12.95
N THR A 377 17.44 17.71 -11.97
CA THR A 377 16.77 16.40 -11.92
C THR A 377 15.26 16.55 -11.77
N VAL A 378 14.77 17.43 -10.89
CA VAL A 378 13.33 17.58 -10.64
C VAL A 378 12.60 18.08 -11.89
N ARG A 379 13.10 19.15 -12.53
CA ARG A 379 12.49 19.71 -13.74
C ARG A 379 12.47 18.72 -14.90
N ARG A 380 13.57 18.00 -15.10
CA ARG A 380 13.65 16.97 -16.14
C ARG A 380 12.63 15.86 -15.90
N ILE A 381 12.57 15.30 -14.70
CA ILE A 381 11.63 14.23 -14.38
C ILE A 381 10.19 14.70 -14.46
N ALA A 382 9.89 15.93 -14.03
CA ALA A 382 8.56 16.51 -14.20
C ALA A 382 8.15 16.63 -15.68
N ALA A 383 9.06 17.09 -16.54
CA ALA A 383 8.80 17.18 -17.98
C ALA A 383 8.56 15.81 -18.60
N GLU A 384 9.41 14.82 -18.30
CA GLU A 384 9.26 13.45 -18.78
C GLU A 384 7.95 12.82 -18.29
N TYR A 385 7.58 13.03 -17.02
CA TYR A 385 6.34 12.51 -16.45
C TYR A 385 5.10 13.05 -17.18
N VAL A 386 5.05 14.35 -17.43
CA VAL A 386 3.95 15.00 -18.14
C VAL A 386 3.88 14.55 -19.59
N GLU A 387 5.04 14.45 -20.27
CA GLU A 387 5.10 13.95 -21.65
C GLU A 387 4.51 12.53 -21.77
N HIS A 388 4.89 11.64 -20.86
CA HIS A 388 4.41 10.26 -20.85
C HIS A 388 2.98 10.13 -20.33
N ALA A 389 2.44 11.12 -19.62
CA ALA A 389 1.06 11.09 -19.10
C ALA A 389 0.00 11.11 -20.19
N GLN A 390 0.34 11.56 -21.40
CA GLN A 390 -0.54 11.57 -22.58
C GLN A 390 -1.92 12.20 -22.28
N VAL A 391 -1.92 13.35 -21.60
CA VAL A 391 -3.16 14.07 -21.26
C VAL A 391 -4.03 14.29 -22.50
N GLY A 392 -5.30 13.89 -22.43
CA GLY A 392 -6.24 13.90 -23.56
C GLY A 392 -6.35 12.57 -24.34
N ALA A 393 -5.41 11.64 -24.18
CA ALA A 393 -5.52 10.31 -24.81
C ALA A 393 -6.59 9.44 -24.13
N THR A 394 -7.16 8.52 -24.91
CA THR A 394 -8.15 7.55 -24.46
C THR A 394 -7.73 6.13 -24.82
N VAL A 395 -8.35 5.16 -24.16
CA VAL A 395 -8.19 3.70 -24.43
C VAL A 395 -9.56 3.04 -24.39
N GLU A 396 -9.77 2.07 -25.27
CA GLU A 396 -10.97 1.24 -25.28
C GLU A 396 -10.71 -0.02 -24.44
N ILE A 397 -11.53 -0.23 -23.41
CA ILE A 397 -11.51 -1.43 -22.56
C ILE A 397 -12.93 -1.95 -22.42
N ASP A 398 -13.17 -3.19 -22.83
CA ASP A 398 -14.47 -3.87 -22.76
C ASP A 398 -15.62 -3.07 -23.43
N GLY A 399 -15.32 -2.28 -24.45
CA GLY A 399 -16.26 -1.45 -25.19
C GLY A 399 -16.54 -0.08 -24.55
N GLU A 400 -15.82 0.28 -23.51
CA GLU A 400 -15.87 1.60 -22.87
C GLU A 400 -14.62 2.42 -23.23
N THR A 401 -14.84 3.69 -23.58
CA THR A 401 -13.76 4.66 -23.81
C THR A 401 -13.35 5.29 -22.49
N LEU A 402 -12.15 5.02 -22.05
CA LEU A 402 -11.59 5.50 -20.78
C LEU A 402 -10.42 6.47 -21.00
N PRO A 403 -10.19 7.43 -20.08
CA PRO A 403 -8.96 8.24 -20.10
C PRO A 403 -7.72 7.35 -20.00
N TYR A 404 -6.74 7.58 -20.88
CA TYR A 404 -5.46 6.87 -20.85
C TYR A 404 -4.36 7.76 -20.29
N ARG A 405 -3.81 7.38 -19.13
CA ARG A 405 -2.75 8.10 -18.43
C ARG A 405 -1.68 7.10 -18.00
N PRO A 406 -0.78 6.66 -18.92
CA PRO A 406 0.15 5.56 -18.70
C PRO A 406 1.36 5.94 -17.85
N VAL A 407 1.14 6.66 -16.77
CA VAL A 407 2.15 7.03 -15.77
C VAL A 407 1.70 6.60 -14.40
N ALA A 408 2.66 6.28 -13.53
CA ALA A 408 2.38 5.91 -12.16
C ALA A 408 3.50 6.31 -11.20
N ILE A 409 3.13 6.42 -9.93
CA ILE A 409 4.07 6.51 -8.81
C ILE A 409 3.92 5.23 -7.98
N GLN A 410 5.04 4.60 -7.67
CA GLN A 410 5.09 3.38 -6.87
C GLN A 410 5.91 3.61 -5.61
N PHE A 411 5.32 3.36 -4.46
CA PHE A 411 5.99 3.46 -3.17
C PHE A 411 6.39 2.10 -2.62
N GLY A 412 7.60 2.05 -2.06
CA GLY A 412 8.00 0.97 -1.17
C GLY A 412 7.64 1.29 0.28
N ARG A 413 7.57 0.27 1.10
CA ARG A 413 7.30 0.43 2.54
C ARG A 413 8.31 1.29 3.28
N THR A 414 9.50 1.46 2.74
CA THR A 414 10.53 2.32 3.32
C THR A 414 10.16 3.80 3.29
N VAL A 415 9.38 4.22 2.30
CA VAL A 415 8.86 5.59 2.19
C VAL A 415 7.85 5.85 3.30
N ASN A 416 6.98 4.90 3.56
CA ASN A 416 5.88 5.02 4.52
C ASN A 416 6.23 4.60 5.96
N ASN A 417 7.49 4.32 6.26
CA ASN A 417 7.96 3.96 7.59
C ASN A 417 8.65 5.13 8.29
N GLY A 418 8.16 5.49 9.46
CA GLY A 418 8.75 6.52 10.31
C GLY A 418 8.06 7.89 10.22
N TRP A 419 8.65 8.88 10.83
CA TRP A 419 8.15 10.25 10.89
C TRP A 419 8.10 10.89 9.50
N GLY A 420 6.99 11.55 9.18
CA GLY A 420 6.76 12.20 7.89
C GLY A 420 6.38 11.24 6.74
N ALA A 421 6.31 9.95 7.01
CA ALA A 421 5.96 8.96 6.01
C ALA A 421 4.51 9.07 5.54
N TYR A 422 3.63 9.42 6.44
CA TYR A 422 2.23 9.65 6.17
C TYR A 422 2.03 10.81 5.18
N GLU A 423 2.67 11.93 5.44
CA GLU A 423 2.63 13.11 4.54
C GLU A 423 3.24 12.81 3.17
N CYS A 424 4.24 11.93 3.12
CA CYS A 424 4.84 11.52 1.86
C CYS A 424 3.89 10.70 0.99
N CYS A 425 3.04 9.87 1.59
CA CYS A 425 2.06 9.08 0.87
C CYS A 425 0.85 9.91 0.40
N TRP A 426 0.53 10.95 1.14
CA TRP A 426 -0.55 11.89 0.78
C TRP A 426 -0.16 12.81 -0.36
#